data_563b84c80df5bde2e8ad4c0cd61368fc
#
_entry.id   563b84c80df5bde2e8ad4c0cd61368fc
#
_cell.length_a   1.000
_cell.length_b   1.000
_cell.length_c   1.000
_cell.angle_alpha   90.00
_cell.angle_beta   90.00
_cell.angle_gamma   90.00
#
_symmetry.space_group_name_H-M   'P 1'
#
loop_
_entity.id
_entity.type
_entity.pdbx_description
1 polymer ?
#
loop_
_entity_poly.entity_id
_entity_poly.type
_entity_poly.pdbx_seq_one_letter_code
_entity_poly.pdbx_strand_id
1 'polypeptide(L)'
;MKPHREVRELTWGDFTDDLSYINLSGERNKSGKNRIVPVPKYVRQELIKGAPNVNVFSGKSKPMNDDYFKTLWGRFRKQSEVLEEGQTLYSFRHTGAIDIFKRTGSITKLQKAMGHSSINVSLVYLRGLEVAELMEEDMPSI
;
A
#
# COMPACT_ATOMS: atom_id res chain seq x y z
N MET A 1 -3.95 11.64 2.97
CA MET A 1 -5.05 10.91 2.32
C MET A 1 -5.39 9.70 3.15
N LYS A 2 -6.64 9.38 3.28
CA LYS A 2 -7.04 8.10 3.84
C LYS A 2 -6.69 7.03 2.77
N PRO A 3 -5.73 6.12 3.01
CA PRO A 3 -5.35 5.10 2.04
C PRO A 3 -6.52 4.23 1.61
N HIS A 4 -7.60 4.29 2.36
CA HIS A 4 -8.84 3.59 2.11
C HIS A 4 -9.52 3.97 0.79
N ARG A 5 -9.40 5.22 0.30
CA ARG A 5 -10.05 5.63 -0.93
C ARG A 5 -9.43 4.96 -2.16
N GLU A 6 -8.12 5.02 -2.32
CA GLU A 6 -7.45 4.38 -3.45
C GLU A 6 -7.78 2.88 -3.54
N VAL A 7 -7.71 2.19 -2.40
CA VAL A 7 -7.99 0.74 -2.33
C VAL A 7 -9.47 0.45 -2.50
N ARG A 8 -10.34 1.20 -1.82
CA ARG A 8 -11.79 1.01 -1.86
C ARG A 8 -12.39 1.17 -3.25
N GLU A 9 -11.84 2.10 -4.04
CA GLU A 9 -12.32 2.41 -5.38
C GLU A 9 -11.67 1.56 -6.48
N LEU A 10 -10.84 0.56 -6.13
CA LEU A 10 -10.22 -0.33 -7.11
C LEU A 10 -11.29 -1.12 -7.89
N THR A 11 -11.12 -1.12 -9.21
CA THR A 11 -11.87 -1.96 -10.13
C THR A 11 -10.92 -2.96 -10.78
N TRP A 12 -11.46 -4.00 -11.37
CA TRP A 12 -10.64 -4.96 -12.11
C TRP A 12 -9.97 -4.36 -13.35
N GLY A 13 -10.51 -3.25 -13.88
CA GLY A 13 -9.89 -2.50 -14.96
C GLY A 13 -8.61 -1.74 -14.56
N ASP A 14 -8.38 -1.54 -13.26
CA ASP A 14 -7.14 -0.95 -12.77
C ASP A 14 -5.95 -1.94 -12.80
N PHE A 15 -6.22 -3.23 -12.95
CA PHE A 15 -5.20 -4.28 -13.01
C PHE A 15 -4.80 -4.60 -14.45
N THR A 16 -3.54 -5.01 -14.63
CA THR A 16 -3.10 -5.66 -15.86
C THR A 16 -3.81 -7.02 -16.05
N ASP A 17 -3.79 -7.56 -17.29
CA ASP A 17 -4.51 -8.79 -17.57
C ASP A 17 -4.07 -10.00 -16.76
N ASP A 18 -2.77 -10.06 -16.45
CA ASP A 18 -2.14 -11.10 -15.63
C ASP A 18 -2.17 -10.78 -14.13
N LEU A 19 -2.84 -9.70 -13.71
CA LEU A 19 -2.89 -9.19 -12.33
C LEU A 19 -1.53 -8.82 -11.74
N SER A 20 -0.48 -8.67 -12.55
CA SER A 20 0.87 -8.39 -12.03
C SER A 20 1.07 -6.95 -11.56
N TYR A 21 0.27 -6.02 -12.08
CA TYR A 21 0.36 -4.60 -11.73
C TYR A 21 -1.02 -3.97 -11.53
N ILE A 22 -1.04 -2.92 -10.72
CA ILE A 22 -2.19 -2.01 -10.53
C ILE A 22 -1.79 -0.63 -11.04
N ASN A 23 -2.63 -0.05 -11.89
CA ASN A 23 -2.52 1.32 -12.37
C ASN A 23 -3.39 2.23 -11.49
N LEU A 24 -2.76 2.93 -10.55
CA LEU A 24 -3.45 3.84 -9.63
C LEU A 24 -3.56 5.23 -10.24
N SER A 25 -4.79 5.69 -10.45
CA SER A 25 -5.06 7.04 -10.95
C SER A 25 -4.73 8.11 -9.89
N GLY A 26 -4.10 9.19 -10.35
CA GLY A 26 -3.84 10.38 -9.53
C GLY A 26 -5.09 11.05 -8.99
N GLU A 27 -6.24 10.89 -9.66
CA GLU A 27 -7.52 11.45 -9.22
C GLU A 27 -7.98 10.90 -7.87
N ARG A 28 -7.52 9.71 -7.50
CA ARG A 28 -7.87 9.03 -6.24
C ARG A 28 -6.91 9.33 -5.10
N ASN A 29 -5.85 10.11 -5.34
CA ASN A 29 -4.84 10.39 -4.34
C ASN A 29 -4.50 11.87 -4.21
N LYS A 30 -3.85 12.25 -3.09
CA LYS A 30 -3.50 13.65 -2.79
C LYS A 30 -2.43 14.22 -3.70
N SER A 31 -1.56 13.39 -4.24
CA SER A 31 -0.43 13.86 -5.06
C SER A 31 -0.84 14.22 -6.50
N GLY A 32 -2.04 13.80 -6.93
CA GLY A 32 -2.50 13.98 -8.31
C GLY A 32 -1.68 13.18 -9.34
N LYS A 33 -0.78 12.30 -8.90
CA LYS A 33 0.12 11.55 -9.78
C LYS A 33 -0.35 10.12 -9.97
N ASN A 34 -0.37 9.68 -11.23
CA ASN A 34 -0.55 8.28 -11.57
C ASN A 34 0.67 7.47 -11.11
N ARG A 35 0.43 6.23 -10.69
CA ARG A 35 1.53 5.30 -10.38
C ARG A 35 1.15 3.88 -10.73
N ILE A 36 2.15 3.09 -11.06
CA ILE A 36 2.04 1.67 -11.30
C ILE A 36 2.69 0.94 -10.13
N VAL A 37 1.95 0.03 -9.52
CA VAL A 37 2.39 -0.72 -8.34
C VAL A 37 2.34 -2.21 -8.66
N PRO A 38 3.42 -2.98 -8.45
CA PRO A 38 3.39 -4.42 -8.63
C PRO A 38 2.52 -5.09 -7.57
N VAL A 39 1.80 -6.12 -7.98
CA VAL A 39 1.01 -6.97 -7.07
C VAL A 39 1.85 -8.17 -6.66
N PRO A 40 2.13 -8.36 -5.37
CA PRO A 40 2.89 -9.51 -4.90
C PRO A 40 2.24 -10.84 -5.30
N LYS A 41 3.07 -11.84 -5.56
CA LYS A 41 2.59 -13.16 -6.01
C LYS A 41 1.55 -13.76 -5.06
N TYR A 42 1.78 -13.69 -3.75
CA TYR A 42 0.85 -14.22 -2.74
C TYR A 42 -0.51 -13.51 -2.77
N VAL A 43 -0.56 -12.21 -3.11
CA VAL A 43 -1.82 -11.47 -3.27
C VAL A 43 -2.52 -11.90 -4.56
N ARG A 44 -1.78 -12.04 -5.68
CA ARG A 44 -2.36 -12.45 -6.98
C ARG A 44 -3.05 -13.80 -6.91
N GLN A 45 -2.51 -14.73 -6.11
CA GLN A 45 -3.07 -16.07 -5.94
C GLN A 45 -4.45 -16.08 -5.28
N GLU A 46 -4.75 -15.05 -4.48
CA GLU A 46 -6.04 -14.89 -3.80
C GLU A 46 -7.06 -14.08 -4.63
N LEU A 47 -6.63 -13.48 -5.74
CA LEU A 47 -7.50 -12.64 -6.56
C LEU A 47 -8.20 -13.44 -7.65
N ILE A 48 -9.52 -13.28 -7.74
CA ILE A 48 -10.34 -13.82 -8.84
C ILE A 48 -10.80 -12.62 -9.68
N LYS A 49 -10.21 -12.47 -10.88
CA LYS A 49 -10.49 -11.35 -11.78
C LYS A 49 -11.96 -11.33 -12.21
N GLY A 50 -12.60 -10.19 -12.02
CA GLY A 50 -13.95 -9.90 -12.50
C GLY A 50 -13.96 -9.02 -13.76
N ALA A 51 -15.15 -8.56 -14.16
CA ALA A 51 -15.29 -7.64 -15.29
C ALA A 51 -14.62 -6.27 -14.98
N PRO A 52 -14.06 -5.57 -15.97
CA PRO A 52 -13.24 -4.36 -15.77
C PRO A 52 -13.91 -3.25 -14.96
N ASN A 53 -15.20 -3.05 -15.14
CA ASN A 53 -15.99 -2.01 -14.46
C ASN A 53 -16.51 -2.41 -13.07
N VAL A 54 -16.18 -3.61 -12.62
CA VAL A 54 -16.61 -4.14 -11.31
C VAL A 54 -15.57 -3.82 -10.27
N ASN A 55 -16.02 -3.26 -9.14
CA ASN A 55 -15.17 -2.98 -7.99
C ASN A 55 -14.74 -4.28 -7.31
N VAL A 56 -13.47 -4.35 -6.93
CA VAL A 56 -12.81 -5.55 -6.37
C VAL A 56 -13.48 -6.03 -5.07
N PHE A 57 -13.93 -5.10 -4.23
CA PHE A 57 -14.45 -5.42 -2.90
C PHE A 57 -15.98 -5.56 -2.85
N SER A 58 -16.70 -4.78 -3.65
CA SER A 58 -18.16 -4.83 -3.64
C SER A 58 -18.74 -5.89 -4.58
N GLY A 59 -17.97 -6.30 -5.58
CA GLY A 59 -18.46 -7.16 -6.68
C GLY A 59 -19.51 -6.47 -7.58
N LYS A 60 -19.65 -5.13 -7.47
CA LYS A 60 -20.60 -4.30 -8.23
C LYS A 60 -19.87 -3.12 -8.87
N SER A 61 -20.55 -2.33 -9.68
CA SER A 61 -19.99 -1.11 -10.29
C SER A 61 -19.71 0.01 -9.25
N LYS A 62 -20.42 0.00 -8.13
CA LYS A 62 -20.22 0.98 -7.06
C LYS A 62 -19.29 0.43 -5.96
N PRO A 63 -18.35 1.23 -5.45
CA PRO A 63 -17.51 0.84 -4.34
C PRO A 63 -18.32 0.67 -3.05
N MET A 64 -17.73 0.01 -2.06
CA MET A 64 -18.26 -0.01 -0.69
C MET A 64 -18.28 1.40 -0.09
N ASN A 65 -19.03 1.60 0.99
CA ASN A 65 -19.10 2.89 1.68
C ASN A 65 -17.76 3.31 2.32
N ASP A 66 -17.66 4.55 2.74
CA ASP A 66 -16.42 5.14 3.25
C ASP A 66 -15.90 4.50 4.55
N ASP A 67 -16.79 3.90 5.34
CA ASP A 67 -16.44 3.25 6.61
C ASP A 67 -16.16 1.75 6.46
N TYR A 68 -16.21 1.20 5.25
CA TYR A 68 -16.10 -0.24 5.02
C TYR A 68 -14.83 -0.84 5.67
N PHE A 69 -13.65 -0.32 5.34
CA PHE A 69 -12.40 -0.83 5.90
C PHE A 69 -12.26 -0.57 7.40
N LYS A 70 -12.79 0.53 7.89
CA LYS A 70 -12.83 0.84 9.32
C LYS A 70 -13.70 -0.18 10.07
N THR A 71 -14.84 -0.54 9.51
CA THR A 71 -15.74 -1.55 10.09
C THR A 71 -15.10 -2.93 10.07
N LEU A 72 -14.49 -3.34 8.94
CA LEU A 72 -13.78 -4.62 8.85
C LEU A 72 -12.62 -4.69 9.84
N TRP A 73 -11.83 -3.63 9.95
CA TRP A 73 -10.73 -3.56 10.90
C TRP A 73 -11.22 -3.68 12.34
N GLY A 74 -12.32 -2.99 12.66
CA GLY A 74 -12.92 -3.09 14.00
C GLY A 74 -13.37 -4.50 14.37
N ARG A 75 -13.95 -5.23 13.41
CA ARG A 75 -14.32 -6.66 13.60
C ARG A 75 -13.09 -7.54 13.78
N PHE A 76 -12.12 -7.41 12.89
CA PHE A 76 -10.87 -8.17 12.94
C PHE A 76 -10.14 -7.95 14.27
N ARG A 77 -10.02 -6.69 14.72
CA ARG A 77 -9.36 -6.36 15.98
C ARG A 77 -10.03 -6.97 17.21
N LYS A 78 -11.35 -7.11 17.19
CA LYS A 78 -12.09 -7.75 18.29
C LYS A 78 -11.90 -9.26 18.36
N GLN A 79 -11.59 -9.89 17.23
CA GLN A 79 -11.46 -11.34 17.11
C GLN A 79 -10.00 -11.80 17.08
N SER A 80 -9.07 -10.89 16.88
CA SER A 80 -7.64 -11.21 16.74
C SER A 80 -6.97 -11.36 18.10
N GLU A 81 -6.27 -12.46 18.28
CA GLU A 81 -5.41 -12.73 19.44
C GLU A 81 -3.94 -12.31 19.20
N VAL A 82 -3.61 -11.86 17.98
CA VAL A 82 -2.24 -11.53 17.57
C VAL A 82 -1.98 -10.02 17.44
N LEU A 83 -3.01 -9.20 17.56
CA LEU A 83 -2.87 -7.75 17.47
C LEU A 83 -2.53 -7.16 18.83
N GLU A 84 -1.51 -6.32 18.85
CA GLU A 84 -1.12 -5.54 20.00
C GLU A 84 -1.88 -4.22 20.08
N GLU A 85 -1.90 -3.63 21.28
CA GLU A 85 -2.49 -2.31 21.49
C GLU A 85 -1.78 -1.25 20.61
N GLY A 86 -2.56 -0.34 20.06
CA GLY A 86 -2.06 0.71 19.18
C GLY A 86 -1.87 0.32 17.71
N GLN A 87 -1.91 -0.97 17.36
CA GLN A 87 -1.82 -1.39 15.96
C GLN A 87 -3.09 -1.03 15.18
N THR A 88 -2.90 -0.51 13.99
CA THR A 88 -3.97 -0.04 13.10
C THR A 88 -3.75 -0.55 11.67
N LEU A 89 -4.74 -0.37 10.79
CA LEU A 89 -4.53 -0.60 9.35
C LEU A 89 -3.33 0.18 8.78
N TYR A 90 -3.03 1.33 9.37
CA TYR A 90 -1.89 2.13 8.95
C TYR A 90 -0.54 1.50 9.30
N SER A 91 -0.50 0.63 10.28
CA SER A 91 0.69 -0.13 10.67
C SER A 91 1.20 -1.02 9.53
N PHE A 92 0.31 -1.61 8.73
CA PHE A 92 0.71 -2.36 7.53
C PHE A 92 1.43 -1.48 6.50
N ARG A 93 1.00 -0.21 6.37
CA ARG A 93 1.68 0.74 5.49
C ARG A 93 3.09 1.05 5.98
N HIS A 94 3.27 1.23 7.29
CA HIS A 94 4.60 1.45 7.89
C HIS A 94 5.51 0.24 7.68
N THR A 95 5.02 -0.95 8.02
CA THR A 95 5.76 -2.20 7.82
C THR A 95 6.16 -2.39 6.36
N GLY A 96 5.22 -2.19 5.43
CA GLY A 96 5.50 -2.31 4.01
C GLY A 96 6.54 -1.30 3.51
N ALA A 97 6.50 -0.06 4.02
CA ALA A 97 7.48 0.96 3.67
C ALA A 97 8.89 0.59 4.16
N ILE A 98 9.00 0.16 5.41
CA ILE A 98 10.26 -0.30 6.00
C ILE A 98 10.83 -1.49 5.21
N ASP A 99 9.98 -2.47 4.88
CA ASP A 99 10.37 -3.67 4.14
C ASP A 99 10.86 -3.33 2.73
N ILE A 100 10.16 -2.45 2.00
CA ILE A 100 10.59 -1.96 0.69
C ILE A 100 11.97 -1.28 0.79
N PHE A 101 12.16 -0.41 1.77
CA PHE A 101 13.43 0.29 1.93
C PHE A 101 14.56 -0.66 2.30
N LYS A 102 14.37 -1.55 3.28
CA LYS A 102 15.37 -2.54 3.70
C LYS A 102 15.79 -3.48 2.56
N ARG A 103 14.85 -3.91 1.72
CA ARG A 103 15.14 -4.81 0.59
C ARG A 103 15.79 -4.11 -0.59
N THR A 104 15.57 -2.83 -0.77
CA THR A 104 16.00 -2.13 -2.00
C THR A 104 17.09 -1.10 -1.77
N GLY A 105 17.27 -0.62 -0.54
CA GLY A 105 18.14 0.52 -0.21
C GLY A 105 17.77 1.80 -0.95
N SER A 106 16.59 1.87 -1.59
CA SER A 106 16.25 2.91 -2.55
C SER A 106 15.09 3.79 -2.09
N ILE A 107 15.40 5.04 -1.76
CA ILE A 107 14.40 6.06 -1.44
C ILE A 107 13.50 6.37 -2.64
N THR A 108 14.03 6.32 -3.85
CA THR A 108 13.25 6.53 -5.06
C THR A 108 12.20 5.43 -5.27
N LYS A 109 12.55 4.17 -5.01
CA LYS A 109 11.58 3.05 -5.06
C LYS A 109 10.54 3.20 -3.96
N LEU A 110 10.95 3.58 -2.75
CA LEU A 110 10.03 3.87 -1.67
C LEU A 110 9.07 5.01 -2.01
N GLN A 111 9.58 6.12 -2.55
CA GLN A 111 8.77 7.26 -3.00
C GLN A 111 7.69 6.82 -3.98
N LYS A 112 8.05 6.03 -4.98
CA LYS A 112 7.12 5.51 -5.99
C LYS A 112 6.06 4.60 -5.38
N ALA A 113 6.47 3.65 -4.54
CA ALA A 113 5.56 2.71 -3.90
C ALA A 113 4.55 3.42 -2.98
N MET A 114 5.02 4.38 -2.20
CA MET A 114 4.20 5.13 -1.24
C MET A 114 3.37 6.24 -1.88
N GLY A 115 3.69 6.65 -3.11
CA GLY A 115 3.08 7.79 -3.79
C GLY A 115 3.42 9.13 -3.14
N HIS A 116 4.61 9.27 -2.55
CA HIS A 116 5.07 10.52 -1.97
C HIS A 116 5.38 11.56 -3.06
N SER A 117 5.07 12.83 -2.80
CA SER A 117 5.23 13.92 -3.77
C SER A 117 6.69 14.24 -4.08
N SER A 118 7.60 13.97 -3.14
CA SER A 118 9.04 14.20 -3.29
C SER A 118 9.87 13.20 -2.49
N ILE A 119 11.17 13.13 -2.80
CA ILE A 119 12.14 12.32 -2.03
C ILE A 119 12.23 12.80 -0.58
N ASN A 120 12.16 14.12 -0.34
CA ASN A 120 12.18 14.67 1.01
C ASN A 120 11.03 14.16 1.88
N VAL A 121 9.84 13.99 1.32
CA VAL A 121 8.70 13.38 2.02
C VAL A 121 9.02 11.94 2.44
N SER A 122 9.68 11.18 1.58
CA SER A 122 10.10 9.80 1.89
C SER A 122 11.18 9.76 2.97
N LEU A 123 12.15 10.68 2.93
CA LEU A 123 13.19 10.81 3.96
C LEU A 123 12.61 11.15 5.33
N VAL A 124 11.77 12.17 5.40
CA VAL A 124 11.09 12.54 6.65
C VAL A 124 10.23 11.39 7.17
N TYR A 125 9.58 10.66 6.28
CA TYR A 125 8.78 9.49 6.63
C TYR A 125 9.62 8.38 7.26
N LEU A 126 10.77 8.03 6.65
CA LEU A 126 11.69 7.02 7.19
C LEU A 126 12.28 7.42 8.54
N ARG A 127 12.66 8.70 8.69
CA ARG A 127 13.18 9.24 9.95
C ARG A 127 12.13 9.20 11.06
N GLY A 128 10.88 9.52 10.73
CA GLY A 128 9.75 9.40 11.66
C GLY A 128 9.47 7.95 12.10
N LEU A 129 9.88 6.95 11.31
CA LEU A 129 9.81 5.53 11.64
C LEU A 129 11.10 4.99 12.28
N GLU A 130 12.10 5.87 12.50
CA GLU A 130 13.42 5.51 13.06
C GLU A 130 14.13 4.39 12.26
N VAL A 131 13.95 4.37 10.94
CA VAL A 131 14.62 3.42 10.05
C VAL A 131 16.03 3.90 9.74
N ALA A 132 17.02 3.06 10.00
CA ALA A 132 18.41 3.33 9.66
C ALA A 132 18.60 3.46 8.14
N GLU A 133 19.26 4.53 7.71
CA GLU A 133 19.60 4.78 6.30
C GLU A 133 20.90 4.09 5.90
N LEU A 134 21.81 3.84 6.86
CA LEU A 134 23.05 3.09 6.71
C LEU A 134 22.93 1.70 7.35
N MET A 135 23.38 0.70 6.63
CA MET A 135 23.46 -0.69 7.08
C MET A 135 24.94 -1.07 7.32
N GLU A 136 25.17 -2.18 8.00
CA GLU A 136 26.53 -2.68 8.26
C GLU A 136 27.29 -2.93 6.96
N GLU A 137 26.62 -3.45 5.94
CA GLU A 137 27.18 -3.71 4.61
C GLU A 137 27.55 -2.45 3.82
N ASP A 138 27.03 -1.27 4.21
CA ASP A 138 27.39 0.01 3.60
C ASP A 138 28.69 0.59 4.17
N MET A 139 29.22 0.01 5.24
CA MET A 139 30.42 0.49 5.90
C MET A 139 31.67 -0.01 5.18
N PRO A 140 32.76 0.79 5.17
CA PRO A 140 34.01 0.37 4.57
C PRO A 140 34.54 -0.93 5.18
N SER A 141 34.84 -1.90 4.34
CA SER A 141 35.55 -3.13 4.75
C SER A 141 37.05 -2.85 4.87
N ILE A 142 37.66 -3.35 5.94
CA ILE A 142 39.14 -3.28 6.13
C ILE A 142 39.79 -4.55 5.60
#